data_da76be9c7447350efd3c19860fdda4cc
#
_entry.id   da76be9c7447350efd3c19860fdda4cc
#
_cell.length_a   1.000
_cell.length_b   1.000
_cell.length_c   1.000
_cell.angle_alpha   90.00
_cell.angle_beta   90.00
_cell.angle_gamma   90.00
#
_symmetry.space_group_name_H-M   'P 1'
#
loop_
_entity.id
_entity.type
_entity.pdbx_description
1 polymer ?
#
loop_
_entity_poly.entity_id
_entity_poly.type
_entity_poly.pdbx_seq_one_letter_code
_entity_poly.pdbx_strand_id
1 'polypeptide(L)'
;PVTTLLRAIGFEDDKDILEIFNLAEEVKATKTNLKKYIGKKLAARVLKSWIEDFVYEDTGEVVSIERNEVILDREAILDEDNICIILDSGVQSVLLHKEEINTSDYSIIFNTLQKDPSNSEKEAVLYIYRQLRNADPADDASAREVINNLFFSEKRYDLGEVGRYRINRKLNLSTDMDVRVLTKEVSDRADKLKGTCRRHRSFEQPSCKDSRRTIK
;
A
#
# COMPACT_ATOMS: atom_id res chain seq x y z
N PRO A 1 10.55 -2.54 -1.92
CA PRO A 1 9.64 -1.81 -1.01
C PRO A 1 8.40 -2.66 -0.66
N VAL A 2 7.85 -2.49 0.54
CA VAL A 2 6.61 -3.20 0.92
C VAL A 2 5.41 -2.72 0.10
N THR A 3 5.42 -1.46 -0.30
CA THR A 3 4.39 -0.85 -1.14
C THR A 3 4.26 -1.52 -2.50
N THR A 4 5.39 -1.86 -3.14
CA THR A 4 5.40 -2.65 -4.38
C THR A 4 4.72 -4.01 -4.19
N LEU A 5 4.95 -4.67 -3.04
CA LEU A 5 4.28 -5.94 -2.74
C LEU A 5 2.77 -5.75 -2.53
N LEU A 6 2.36 -4.69 -1.83
CA LEU A 6 0.95 -4.37 -1.63
C LEU A 6 0.25 -4.13 -2.97
N ARG A 7 0.88 -3.38 -3.90
CA ARG A 7 0.33 -3.19 -5.26
C ARG A 7 0.17 -4.51 -5.99
N ALA A 8 1.18 -5.37 -5.93
CA ALA A 8 1.15 -6.67 -6.61
C ALA A 8 0.09 -7.64 -6.04
N ILE A 9 -0.41 -7.40 -4.83
CA ILE A 9 -1.47 -8.21 -4.19
C ILE A 9 -2.88 -7.65 -4.48
N GLY A 10 -2.97 -6.40 -5.00
CA GLY A 10 -4.24 -5.81 -5.42
C GLY A 10 -4.55 -4.42 -4.86
N PHE A 11 -3.62 -3.77 -4.16
CA PHE A 11 -3.74 -2.36 -3.76
C PHE A 11 -3.08 -1.48 -4.83
N GLU A 12 -3.80 -1.21 -5.91
CA GLU A 12 -3.22 -0.60 -7.11
C GLU A 12 -2.70 0.80 -6.85
N ASP A 13 -3.48 1.63 -6.16
CA ASP A 13 -3.24 3.04 -6.01
C ASP A 13 -2.51 3.41 -4.71
N ASP A 14 -1.80 4.54 -4.76
CA ASP A 14 -1.27 5.19 -3.56
C ASP A 14 -2.38 5.48 -2.55
N LYS A 15 -3.59 5.78 -3.04
CA LYS A 15 -4.77 6.05 -2.23
C LYS A 15 -5.11 4.85 -1.34
N ASP A 16 -5.19 3.67 -1.92
CA ASP A 16 -5.53 2.45 -1.19
C ASP A 16 -4.50 2.15 -0.10
N ILE A 17 -3.21 2.26 -0.46
CA ILE A 17 -2.11 2.04 0.48
C ILE A 17 -2.16 3.05 1.64
N LEU A 18 -2.33 4.33 1.34
CA LEU A 18 -2.42 5.38 2.36
C LEU A 18 -3.67 5.25 3.22
N GLU A 19 -4.77 4.80 2.64
CA GLU A 19 -6.02 4.56 3.34
C GLU A 19 -5.90 3.39 4.32
N ILE A 20 -5.28 2.26 3.92
CA ILE A 20 -4.99 1.12 4.80
C ILE A 20 -4.29 1.57 6.07
N PHE A 21 -3.28 2.42 5.93
CA PHE A 21 -2.52 2.93 7.06
C PHE A 21 -3.16 4.15 7.73
N ASN A 22 -4.29 4.64 7.22
CA ASN A 22 -5.01 5.83 7.68
C ASN A 22 -4.10 7.08 7.77
N LEU A 23 -3.25 7.27 6.77
CA LEU A 23 -2.21 8.30 6.73
C LEU A 23 -2.63 9.55 5.99
N ALA A 24 -3.59 9.45 5.09
CA ALA A 24 -4.04 10.55 4.26
C ALA A 24 -5.52 10.87 4.50
N GLU A 25 -5.87 12.10 4.21
CA GLU A 25 -7.23 12.60 4.14
C GLU A 25 -7.56 12.96 2.69
N GLU A 26 -8.65 12.40 2.19
CA GLU A 26 -9.13 12.73 0.85
C GLU A 26 -9.92 14.03 0.87
N VAL A 27 -9.47 14.99 0.08
CA VAL A 27 -10.11 16.30 -0.06
C VAL A 27 -10.57 16.49 -1.49
N LYS A 28 -11.85 16.88 -1.69
CA LYS A 28 -12.36 17.20 -3.02
C LYS A 28 -11.65 18.41 -3.60
N ALA A 29 -11.23 18.29 -4.87
CA ALA A 29 -10.50 19.32 -5.61
C ALA A 29 -11.41 20.49 -6.03
N THR A 30 -11.95 21.20 -5.05
CA THR A 30 -12.69 22.45 -5.26
C THR A 30 -11.89 23.62 -4.74
N LYS A 31 -11.94 24.75 -5.44
CA LYS A 31 -11.20 25.97 -5.07
C LYS A 31 -11.41 26.39 -3.62
N THR A 32 -12.63 26.23 -3.12
CA THR A 32 -12.99 26.61 -1.74
C THR A 32 -12.39 25.66 -0.70
N ASN A 33 -12.31 24.37 -1.03
CA ASN A 33 -11.76 23.38 -0.10
C ASN A 33 -10.23 23.45 -0.09
N LEU A 34 -9.61 23.47 -1.26
CA LEU A 34 -8.14 23.48 -1.37
C LEU A 34 -7.52 24.71 -0.69
N LYS A 35 -8.18 25.87 -0.77
CA LYS A 35 -7.73 27.10 -0.07
C LYS A 35 -7.65 26.95 1.46
N LYS A 36 -8.44 26.05 2.08
CA LYS A 36 -8.38 25.79 3.52
C LYS A 36 -7.14 25.02 3.94
N TYR A 37 -6.54 24.30 2.99
CA TYR A 37 -5.40 23.41 3.22
C TYR A 37 -4.10 23.95 2.63
N ILE A 38 -4.04 25.24 2.31
CA ILE A 38 -2.81 25.89 1.83
C ILE A 38 -1.69 25.67 2.86
N GLY A 39 -0.50 25.29 2.38
CA GLY A 39 0.66 24.97 3.21
C GLY A 39 0.74 23.49 3.63
N LYS A 40 -0.31 22.68 3.43
CA LYS A 40 -0.22 21.24 3.63
C LYS A 40 0.50 20.56 2.46
N LYS A 41 1.05 19.38 2.74
CA LYS A 41 1.74 18.58 1.73
C LYS A 41 0.84 17.51 1.16
N LEU A 42 1.03 17.24 -0.12
CA LEU A 42 0.37 16.12 -0.81
C LEU A 42 0.92 14.78 -0.29
N ALA A 43 0.01 13.88 0.05
CA ALA A 43 0.35 12.54 0.51
C ALA A 43 0.61 11.57 -0.65
N ALA A 44 -0.06 11.78 -1.79
CA ALA A 44 0.08 10.99 -3.00
C ALA A 44 0.33 11.88 -4.22
N ARG A 45 0.78 11.27 -5.32
CA ARG A 45 0.88 11.94 -6.61
C ARG A 45 -0.50 12.34 -7.11
N VAL A 46 -0.58 13.51 -7.71
CA VAL A 46 -1.77 13.93 -8.45
C VAL A 46 -1.59 13.47 -9.88
N LEU A 47 -2.44 12.53 -10.30
CA LEU A 47 -2.41 11.93 -11.62
C LEU A 47 -3.59 12.44 -12.44
N LYS A 48 -3.32 12.77 -13.69
CA LYS A 48 -4.34 12.95 -14.71
C LYS A 48 -4.42 11.68 -15.53
N SER A 49 -5.54 10.98 -15.42
CA SER A 49 -5.78 9.76 -16.18
C SER A 49 -6.67 10.05 -17.38
N TRP A 50 -6.31 9.50 -18.54
CA TRP A 50 -7.16 9.50 -19.73
C TRP A 50 -7.06 8.16 -20.45
N ILE A 51 -8.08 7.84 -21.21
CA ILE A 51 -8.11 6.64 -22.03
C ILE A 51 -7.71 7.02 -23.45
N GLU A 52 -6.71 6.34 -23.98
CA GLU A 52 -6.27 6.48 -25.36
C GLU A 52 -6.59 5.20 -26.12
N ASP A 53 -7.42 5.33 -27.16
CA ASP A 53 -7.82 4.20 -27.98
C ASP A 53 -6.84 4.02 -29.14
N PHE A 54 -6.17 2.88 -29.19
CA PHE A 54 -5.31 2.48 -30.28
C PHE A 54 -6.03 1.45 -31.17
N VAL A 55 -6.05 1.75 -32.45
CA VAL A 55 -6.58 0.81 -33.45
C VAL A 55 -5.37 0.11 -34.11
N TYR A 56 -5.30 -1.20 -33.99
CA TYR A 56 -4.31 -1.97 -34.72
C TYR A 56 -4.71 -2.04 -36.19
N GLU A 57 -3.85 -1.47 -37.07
CA GLU A 57 -4.11 -1.40 -38.52
C GLU A 57 -4.24 -2.79 -39.17
N ASP A 58 -3.57 -3.79 -38.62
CA ASP A 58 -3.56 -5.16 -39.16
C ASP A 58 -4.83 -5.99 -38.80
N THR A 59 -5.37 -5.80 -37.62
CA THR A 59 -6.50 -6.61 -37.10
C THR A 59 -7.79 -5.82 -36.98
N GLY A 60 -7.74 -4.49 -36.99
CA GLY A 60 -8.90 -3.62 -36.74
C GLY A 60 -9.38 -3.65 -35.27
N GLU A 61 -8.63 -4.28 -34.37
CA GLU A 61 -8.97 -4.31 -32.95
C GLU A 61 -8.67 -2.97 -32.30
N VAL A 62 -9.61 -2.48 -31.51
CA VAL A 62 -9.46 -1.26 -30.70
C VAL A 62 -9.00 -1.67 -29.31
N VAL A 63 -7.82 -1.26 -28.91
CA VAL A 63 -7.28 -1.48 -27.56
C VAL A 63 -7.26 -0.14 -26.84
N SER A 64 -8.06 -0.02 -25.80
CA SER A 64 -8.08 1.15 -24.93
C SER A 64 -6.97 1.04 -23.89
N ILE A 65 -6.03 1.97 -23.90
CA ILE A 65 -4.91 2.04 -22.96
C ILE A 65 -5.15 3.22 -22.02
N GLU A 66 -5.15 2.95 -20.73
CA GLU A 66 -5.18 3.99 -19.71
C GLU A 66 -3.79 4.64 -19.61
N ARG A 67 -3.74 5.95 -19.80
CA ARG A 67 -2.55 6.78 -19.65
C ARG A 67 -2.65 7.61 -18.37
N ASN A 68 -1.55 7.67 -17.65
CA ASN A 68 -1.44 8.44 -16.41
C ASN A 68 -0.28 9.43 -16.53
N GLU A 69 -0.60 10.72 -16.42
CA GLU A 69 0.39 11.78 -16.35
C GLU A 69 0.51 12.30 -14.91
N VAL A 70 1.72 12.37 -14.41
CA VAL A 70 1.99 12.93 -13.09
C VAL A 70 2.00 14.46 -13.19
N ILE A 71 1.03 15.12 -12.57
CA ILE A 71 0.90 16.58 -12.56
C ILE A 71 1.69 17.18 -11.40
N LEU A 72 1.54 16.59 -10.21
CA LEU A 72 2.27 16.98 -9.01
C LEU A 72 2.78 15.74 -8.31
N ASP A 73 4.02 15.82 -7.84
CA ASP A 73 4.65 14.75 -7.09
C ASP A 73 4.20 14.73 -5.62
N ARG A 74 4.50 13.61 -4.96
CA ARG A 74 4.34 13.45 -3.51
C ARG A 74 5.15 14.52 -2.78
N GLU A 75 4.71 14.89 -1.58
CA GLU A 75 5.33 15.91 -0.72
C GLU A 75 5.32 17.34 -1.30
N ALA A 76 4.71 17.58 -2.48
CA ALA A 76 4.52 18.92 -2.98
C ALA A 76 3.63 19.72 -2.03
N ILE A 77 4.01 20.96 -1.76
CA ILE A 77 3.25 21.87 -0.90
C ILE A 77 2.08 22.43 -1.70
N LEU A 78 0.92 22.49 -1.07
CA LEU A 78 -0.28 23.06 -1.69
C LEU A 78 -0.21 24.59 -1.63
N ASP A 79 0.30 25.20 -2.69
CA ASP A 79 0.35 26.65 -2.92
C ASP A 79 -0.76 27.09 -3.87
N GLU A 80 -0.98 28.40 -4.03
CA GLU A 80 -2.00 28.91 -4.92
C GLU A 80 -1.78 28.49 -6.38
N ASP A 81 -0.52 28.44 -6.83
CA ASP A 81 -0.14 27.99 -8.17
C ASP A 81 -0.46 26.50 -8.39
N ASN A 82 -0.11 25.65 -7.42
CA ASN A 82 -0.41 24.23 -7.47
C ASN A 82 -1.91 23.95 -7.42
N ILE A 83 -2.68 24.77 -6.70
CA ILE A 83 -4.15 24.70 -6.70
C ILE A 83 -4.71 24.98 -8.09
N CYS A 84 -4.19 26.00 -8.79
CA CYS A 84 -4.62 26.29 -10.17
C CYS A 84 -4.32 25.11 -11.09
N ILE A 85 -3.12 24.53 -11.01
CA ILE A 85 -2.71 23.36 -11.79
C ILE A 85 -3.65 22.15 -11.54
N ILE A 86 -3.99 21.89 -10.29
CA ILE A 86 -4.92 20.80 -9.91
C ILE A 86 -6.31 21.04 -10.50
N LEU A 87 -6.81 22.27 -10.42
CA LEU A 87 -8.14 22.61 -10.94
C LEU A 87 -8.19 22.53 -12.48
N ASP A 88 -7.14 22.98 -13.15
CA ASP A 88 -7.04 22.94 -14.61
C ASP A 88 -6.89 21.51 -15.15
N SER A 89 -6.30 20.62 -14.35
CA SER A 89 -6.16 19.20 -14.71
C SER A 89 -7.45 18.41 -14.65
N GLY A 90 -8.49 18.92 -13.97
CA GLY A 90 -9.79 18.28 -13.84
C GLY A 90 -9.82 17.10 -12.84
N VAL A 91 -8.81 16.97 -11.99
CA VAL A 91 -8.75 15.94 -10.94
C VAL A 91 -9.85 16.19 -9.90
N GLN A 92 -10.58 15.14 -9.50
CA GLN A 92 -11.74 15.27 -8.62
C GLN A 92 -11.38 15.38 -7.15
N SER A 93 -10.32 14.70 -6.72
CA SER A 93 -9.88 14.67 -5.33
C SER A 93 -8.36 14.58 -5.21
N VAL A 94 -7.83 15.09 -4.12
CA VAL A 94 -6.42 15.03 -3.76
C VAL A 94 -6.25 14.45 -2.37
N LEU A 95 -5.12 13.80 -2.12
CA LEU A 95 -4.79 13.21 -0.82
C LEU A 95 -3.79 14.11 -0.11
N LEU A 96 -4.15 14.55 1.07
CA LEU A 96 -3.33 15.39 1.95
C LEU A 96 -2.88 14.63 3.19
N HIS A 97 -1.71 14.96 3.70
CA HIS A 97 -1.25 14.39 4.97
C HIS A 97 -2.15 14.80 6.13
N LYS A 98 -2.45 13.87 7.02
CA LYS A 98 -3.13 14.16 8.29
C LYS A 98 -2.17 14.82 9.28
N GLU A 99 -2.64 15.84 10.02
CA GLU A 99 -1.81 16.60 10.98
C GLU A 99 -1.47 15.83 12.26
N GLU A 100 -2.33 14.92 12.70
CA GLU A 100 -2.21 14.26 14.01
C GLU A 100 -1.21 13.07 14.03
N ILE A 101 -0.33 13.00 13.07
CA ILE A 101 0.50 11.83 12.87
C ILE A 101 1.82 11.97 13.64
N ASN A 102 1.94 11.24 14.74
CA ASN A 102 3.21 11.08 15.45
C ASN A 102 4.27 10.44 14.53
N THR A 103 5.30 11.18 14.32
CA THR A 103 6.26 11.18 13.20
C THR A 103 7.05 9.90 12.92
N SER A 104 7.15 8.94 13.83
CA SER A 104 8.12 7.84 13.65
C SER A 104 7.62 6.67 12.80
N ASP A 105 6.37 6.26 12.96
CA ASP A 105 5.86 5.05 12.29
C ASP A 105 5.40 5.36 10.85
N TYR A 106 5.00 6.59 10.59
CA TYR A 106 4.47 7.05 9.32
C TYR A 106 5.56 7.41 8.30
N SER A 107 6.68 7.93 8.78
CA SER A 107 7.83 8.23 7.92
C SER A 107 8.33 6.97 7.17
N ILE A 108 8.14 5.78 7.76
CA ILE A 108 8.52 4.51 7.15
C ILE A 108 7.71 4.26 5.87
N ILE A 109 6.40 4.40 5.92
CA ILE A 109 5.52 4.15 4.76
C ILE A 109 5.77 5.21 3.67
N PHE A 110 5.88 6.49 4.04
CA PHE A 110 6.19 7.54 3.07
C PHE A 110 7.55 7.36 2.42
N ASN A 111 8.59 7.06 3.19
CA ASN A 111 9.92 6.78 2.65
C ASN A 111 9.90 5.53 1.74
N THR A 112 9.05 4.56 2.03
CA THR A 112 8.89 3.37 1.20
C THR A 112 8.16 3.72 -0.09
N LEU A 113 7.10 4.52 -0.03
CA LEU A 113 6.38 5.03 -1.21
C LEU A 113 7.27 5.88 -2.12
N GLN A 114 8.13 6.74 -1.56
CA GLN A 114 9.08 7.53 -2.35
C GLN A 114 10.07 6.66 -3.12
N LYS A 115 10.47 5.53 -2.54
CA LYS A 115 11.41 4.57 -3.14
C LYS A 115 10.72 3.54 -4.03
N ASP A 116 9.40 3.56 -4.12
CA ASP A 116 8.64 2.63 -4.94
C ASP A 116 8.74 3.02 -6.42
N PRO A 117 9.35 2.18 -7.27
CA PRO A 117 9.49 2.47 -8.69
C PRO A 117 8.19 2.22 -9.46
N SER A 118 7.21 1.53 -8.86
CA SER A 118 5.97 1.12 -9.52
C SER A 118 4.84 2.12 -9.27
N ASN A 119 4.06 2.38 -10.31
CA ASN A 119 2.86 3.25 -10.25
C ASN A 119 1.57 2.46 -10.47
N SER A 120 1.66 1.22 -10.95
CA SER A 120 0.53 0.34 -11.21
C SER A 120 0.77 -1.08 -10.70
N GLU A 121 -0.30 -1.87 -10.57
CA GLU A 121 -0.22 -3.29 -10.23
C GLU A 121 0.69 -4.06 -11.20
N LYS A 122 0.52 -3.83 -12.52
CA LYS A 122 1.31 -4.51 -13.55
C LYS A 122 2.81 -4.24 -13.39
N GLU A 123 3.19 -2.99 -13.23
CA GLU A 123 4.59 -2.60 -13.01
C GLU A 123 5.15 -3.23 -11.73
N ALA A 124 4.37 -3.27 -10.66
CA ALA A 124 4.77 -3.89 -9.40
C ALA A 124 5.03 -5.40 -9.56
N VAL A 125 4.12 -6.10 -10.25
CA VAL A 125 4.24 -7.53 -10.54
C VAL A 125 5.50 -7.81 -11.38
N LEU A 126 5.73 -7.04 -12.43
CA LEU A 126 6.91 -7.15 -13.29
C LEU A 126 8.20 -6.87 -12.51
N TYR A 127 8.20 -5.84 -11.69
CA TYR A 127 9.35 -5.50 -10.85
C TYR A 127 9.70 -6.64 -9.89
N ILE A 128 8.71 -7.21 -9.19
CA ILE A 128 8.93 -8.34 -8.28
C ILE A 128 9.43 -9.56 -9.04
N TYR A 129 8.84 -9.87 -10.20
CA TYR A 129 9.27 -10.99 -11.04
C TYR A 129 10.73 -10.86 -11.44
N ARG A 130 11.15 -9.68 -11.93
CA ARG A 130 12.56 -9.40 -12.30
C ARG A 130 13.50 -9.60 -11.12
N GLN A 131 13.12 -9.14 -9.93
CA GLN A 131 13.93 -9.32 -8.73
C GLN A 131 14.07 -10.80 -8.30
N LEU A 132 13.03 -11.61 -8.50
CA LEU A 132 13.03 -13.02 -8.11
C LEU A 132 13.70 -13.93 -9.15
N ARG A 133 13.56 -13.61 -10.43
CA ARG A 133 13.99 -14.47 -11.53
C ARG A 133 15.20 -13.97 -12.30
N ASN A 134 15.59 -12.70 -12.12
CA ASN A 134 16.62 -12.00 -12.90
C ASN A 134 16.37 -12.06 -14.42
N ALA A 135 15.13 -12.16 -14.83
CA ALA A 135 14.70 -12.24 -16.22
C ALA A 135 13.35 -11.55 -16.40
N ASP A 136 13.04 -11.14 -17.61
CA ASP A 136 11.71 -10.64 -17.94
C ASP A 136 10.72 -11.80 -18.09
N PRO A 137 9.45 -11.63 -17.63
CA PRO A 137 8.42 -12.63 -17.82
C PRO A 137 8.04 -12.75 -19.30
N ALA A 138 7.57 -13.92 -19.70
CA ALA A 138 7.06 -14.12 -21.05
C ALA A 138 5.74 -13.37 -21.28
N ASP A 139 4.92 -13.30 -20.22
CA ASP A 139 3.62 -12.62 -20.20
C ASP A 139 3.26 -12.18 -18.77
N ASP A 140 2.29 -11.29 -18.65
CA ASP A 140 1.80 -10.77 -17.37
C ASP A 140 1.20 -11.89 -16.49
N ALA A 141 0.57 -12.89 -17.12
CA ALA A 141 -0.06 -14.00 -16.42
C ALA A 141 0.99 -14.86 -15.69
N SER A 142 2.11 -15.18 -16.35
CA SER A 142 3.23 -15.90 -15.74
C SER A 142 3.84 -15.14 -14.55
N ALA A 143 3.92 -13.83 -14.64
CA ALA A 143 4.43 -13.01 -13.54
C ALA A 143 3.49 -13.03 -12.33
N ARG A 144 2.18 -12.91 -12.56
CA ARG A 144 1.16 -13.03 -11.49
C ARG A 144 1.13 -14.41 -10.85
N GLU A 145 1.28 -15.47 -11.66
CA GLU A 145 1.32 -16.84 -11.17
C GLU A 145 2.48 -17.06 -10.18
N VAL A 146 3.65 -16.46 -10.42
CA VAL A 146 4.78 -16.57 -9.49
C VAL A 146 4.45 -15.97 -8.14
N ILE A 147 3.78 -14.80 -8.08
CA ILE A 147 3.38 -14.15 -6.84
C ILE A 147 2.29 -14.96 -6.13
N ASN A 148 1.29 -15.43 -6.87
CA ASN A 148 0.23 -16.27 -6.32
C ASN A 148 0.80 -17.57 -5.72
N ASN A 149 1.74 -18.19 -6.42
CA ASN A 149 2.39 -19.40 -5.92
C ASN A 149 3.25 -19.14 -4.68
N LEU A 150 3.77 -17.92 -4.51
CA LEU A 150 4.61 -17.60 -3.36
C LEU A 150 3.81 -17.51 -2.05
N PHE A 151 2.59 -16.97 -2.09
CA PHE A 151 1.79 -16.66 -0.88
C PHE A 151 0.53 -17.51 -0.71
N PHE A 152 -0.08 -17.94 -1.82
CA PHE A 152 -1.40 -18.56 -1.83
C PHE A 152 -1.40 -20.03 -2.26
N SER A 153 -0.23 -20.59 -2.60
CA SER A 153 -0.12 -22.00 -3.02
C SER A 153 0.30 -22.88 -1.86
N GLU A 154 -0.48 -23.92 -1.59
CA GLU A 154 -0.20 -24.95 -0.59
C GLU A 154 1.14 -25.69 -0.81
N LYS A 155 1.62 -25.72 -2.04
CA LYS A 155 2.89 -26.39 -2.38
C LYS A 155 4.13 -25.60 -1.93
N ARG A 156 4.01 -24.30 -1.74
CA ARG A 156 5.15 -23.42 -1.49
C ARG A 156 5.05 -22.61 -0.18
N TYR A 157 3.85 -22.43 0.33
CA TYR A 157 3.62 -21.65 1.54
C TYR A 157 3.01 -22.53 2.61
N ASP A 158 3.67 -22.62 3.74
CA ASP A 158 3.17 -23.34 4.91
C ASP A 158 3.19 -22.41 6.13
N LEU A 159 2.01 -21.97 6.51
CA LEU A 159 1.84 -21.08 7.66
C LEU A 159 2.03 -21.80 9.00
N GLY A 160 1.84 -23.12 9.04
CA GLY A 160 1.79 -23.89 10.26
C GLY A 160 0.64 -23.49 11.19
N GLU A 161 0.28 -24.38 12.13
CA GLU A 161 -0.85 -24.18 13.07
C GLU A 161 -0.64 -22.95 13.97
N VAL A 162 0.57 -22.76 14.48
CA VAL A 162 0.91 -21.63 15.36
C VAL A 162 0.82 -20.30 14.62
N GLY A 163 1.25 -20.26 13.35
CA GLY A 163 1.12 -19.11 12.50
C GLY A 163 -0.35 -18.77 12.24
N ARG A 164 -1.16 -19.77 11.87
CA ARG A 164 -2.61 -19.64 11.67
C ARG A 164 -3.30 -19.12 12.92
N TYR A 165 -3.03 -19.73 14.06
CA TYR A 165 -3.58 -19.28 15.35
C TYR A 165 -3.28 -17.81 15.64
N ARG A 166 -2.02 -17.37 15.44
CA ARG A 166 -1.63 -15.98 15.67
C ARG A 166 -2.32 -15.01 14.72
N ILE A 167 -2.44 -15.37 13.44
CA ILE A 167 -3.15 -14.56 12.45
C ILE A 167 -4.63 -14.48 12.81
N ASN A 168 -5.29 -15.62 13.05
CA ASN A 168 -6.70 -15.64 13.41
C ASN A 168 -6.99 -14.78 14.65
N ARG A 169 -6.16 -14.92 15.69
CA ARG A 169 -6.31 -14.12 16.91
C ARG A 169 -6.08 -12.63 16.67
N LYS A 170 -5.06 -12.29 15.89
CA LYS A 170 -4.70 -10.88 15.64
C LYS A 170 -5.71 -10.18 14.73
N LEU A 171 -6.26 -10.89 13.76
CA LEU A 171 -7.20 -10.38 12.77
C LEU A 171 -8.66 -10.67 13.11
N ASN A 172 -8.96 -11.34 14.24
CA ASN A 172 -10.29 -11.82 14.60
C ASN A 172 -10.95 -12.64 13.46
N LEU A 173 -10.17 -13.58 12.90
CA LEU A 173 -10.63 -14.49 11.86
C LEU A 173 -11.12 -15.80 12.48
N SER A 174 -12.10 -16.42 11.85
CA SER A 174 -12.64 -17.73 12.19
C SER A 174 -12.19 -18.81 11.20
N THR A 175 -11.03 -18.61 10.55
CA THR A 175 -10.51 -19.56 9.55
C THR A 175 -10.03 -20.83 10.25
N ASP A 176 -10.30 -21.99 9.64
CA ASP A 176 -9.89 -23.29 10.17
C ASP A 176 -8.36 -23.37 10.33
N MET A 177 -7.94 -24.09 11.37
CA MET A 177 -6.52 -24.24 11.71
C MET A 177 -5.75 -25.06 10.67
N ASP A 178 -6.45 -25.89 9.90
CA ASP A 178 -5.88 -26.74 8.85
C ASP A 178 -5.50 -25.97 7.59
N VAL A 179 -6.02 -24.75 7.43
CA VAL A 179 -5.69 -23.91 6.27
C VAL A 179 -4.29 -23.32 6.42
N ARG A 180 -3.35 -23.84 5.64
CA ARG A 180 -1.90 -23.50 5.74
C ARG A 180 -1.45 -22.37 4.83
N VAL A 181 -2.33 -21.82 3.98
CA VAL A 181 -2.03 -20.73 3.05
C VAL A 181 -2.69 -19.43 3.50
N LEU A 182 -2.16 -18.30 3.03
CA LEU A 182 -2.84 -17.03 3.20
C LEU A 182 -4.11 -17.04 2.35
N THR A 183 -5.24 -16.64 2.93
CA THR A 183 -6.50 -16.48 2.22
C THR A 183 -6.72 -15.02 1.88
N LYS A 184 -7.50 -14.74 0.83
CA LYS A 184 -7.85 -13.36 0.47
C LYS A 184 -8.52 -12.60 1.63
N GLU A 185 -9.28 -13.30 2.48
CA GLU A 185 -9.85 -12.72 3.69
C GLU A 185 -8.80 -12.19 4.68
N VAL A 186 -7.60 -12.78 4.69
CA VAL A 186 -6.47 -12.27 5.48
C VAL A 186 -6.00 -10.94 4.92
N SER A 187 -5.92 -10.80 3.60
CA SER A 187 -5.57 -9.54 2.94
C SER A 187 -6.61 -8.48 3.22
N ASP A 188 -7.89 -8.78 3.00
CA ASP A 188 -9.00 -7.82 3.18
C ASP A 188 -9.21 -7.38 4.63
N ARG A 189 -8.87 -8.25 5.61
CA ARG A 189 -8.98 -7.92 7.03
C ARG A 189 -7.71 -7.37 7.65
N ALA A 190 -6.55 -7.57 7.04
CA ALA A 190 -5.35 -6.83 7.39
C ALA A 190 -5.61 -5.32 7.29
N ASP A 191 -6.49 -4.90 6.38
CA ASP A 191 -6.95 -3.53 6.23
C ASP A 191 -7.72 -3.00 7.46
N LYS A 192 -8.48 -3.87 8.13
CA LYS A 192 -9.28 -3.47 9.31
C LYS A 192 -8.47 -3.36 10.60
N LEU A 193 -7.19 -3.75 10.60
CA LEU A 193 -6.28 -3.59 11.73
C LEU A 193 -5.81 -2.15 11.98
N LYS A 194 -6.35 -1.19 11.27
CA LYS A 194 -6.03 0.24 11.32
C LYS A 194 -6.01 0.89 12.72
N GLY A 195 -6.48 0.20 13.74
CA GLY A 195 -6.56 0.76 15.09
C GLY A 195 -5.74 0.06 16.17
N THR A 196 -5.24 -1.15 15.93
CA THR A 196 -4.78 -2.03 17.01
C THR A 196 -3.26 -2.15 17.13
N CYS A 197 -2.50 -1.63 16.17
CA CYS A 197 -1.03 -1.65 16.24
C CYS A 197 -0.43 -0.67 17.27
N ARG A 198 -1.28 0.13 17.93
CA ARG A 198 -0.87 1.17 18.90
C ARG A 198 -0.61 0.69 20.31
N ARG A 199 -0.80 -0.59 20.64
CA ARG A 199 -0.79 -1.00 22.06
C ARG A 199 -0.13 -2.32 22.36
N HIS A 200 1.08 -2.56 21.90
CA HIS A 200 1.94 -3.58 22.53
C HIS A 200 3.42 -3.23 22.42
N ARG A 201 3.77 -2.09 22.98
CA ARG A 201 5.13 -1.83 23.42
C ARG A 201 5.14 -1.49 24.91
N SER A 202 4.68 -2.41 25.71
CA SER A 202 5.13 -2.56 27.09
C SER A 202 5.53 -4.02 27.25
N PHE A 203 6.70 -4.35 26.78
CA PHE A 203 7.46 -5.44 27.33
C PHE A 203 7.89 -4.94 28.71
N GLU A 204 7.05 -5.15 29.71
CA GLU A 204 7.49 -5.14 31.09
C GLU A 204 8.53 -6.25 31.20
N GLN A 205 9.77 -5.86 31.24
CA GLN A 205 10.84 -6.72 31.73
C GLN A 205 10.46 -7.07 33.19
N PRO A 206 10.36 -8.37 33.56
CA PRO A 206 10.25 -8.70 34.95
C PRO A 206 11.52 -8.21 35.65
N SER A 207 11.35 -7.23 36.52
CA SER A 207 12.40 -6.75 37.40
C SER A 207 12.90 -7.93 38.21
N CYS A 208 14.15 -8.30 37.99
CA CYS A 208 14.88 -9.23 38.81
C CYS A 208 15.03 -8.60 40.21
N LYS A 209 14.09 -8.87 41.10
CA LYS A 209 14.21 -8.49 42.50
C LYS A 209 15.29 -9.37 43.15
N ASP A 210 16.38 -8.69 43.47
CA ASP A 210 17.43 -9.07 44.38
C ASP A 210 16.95 -9.98 45.56
N SER A 211 17.31 -11.23 45.50
CA SER A 211 17.24 -12.11 46.68
C SER A 211 18.60 -12.15 47.35
N ARG A 212 18.95 -11.08 48.05
CA ARG A 212 20.00 -11.18 49.08
C ARG A 212 19.45 -11.95 50.28
N ARG A 213 19.67 -13.22 50.29
CA ARG A 213 19.56 -14.01 51.54
C ARG A 213 20.81 -13.79 52.37
N THR A 214 20.65 -13.09 53.45
CA THR A 214 21.58 -13.02 54.58
C THR A 214 21.68 -14.40 55.21
N ILE A 215 22.86 -15.00 55.19
CA ILE A 215 23.21 -16.18 55.99
C ILE A 215 23.79 -15.63 57.29
N LYS A 216 23.14 -16.01 58.38
CA LYS A 216 23.72 -16.05 59.73
C LYS A 216 24.20 -17.44 60.00
#